data_1cce45f9cfdfdbf897df7a00e1df8d63
#
_entry.id   1cce45f9cfdfdbf897df7a00e1df8d63
#
_cell.length_a   1.000
_cell.length_b   1.000
_cell.length_c   1.000
_cell.angle_alpha   90.00
_cell.angle_beta   90.00
_cell.angle_gamma   90.00
#
_symmetry.space_group_name_H-M   'P 1'
#
loop_
_entity.id
_entity.type
_entity.pdbx_description
1 polymer ?
#
loop_
_entity_poly.entity_id
_entity_poly.type
_entity_poly.pdbx_seq_one_letter_code
_entity_poly.pdbx_strand_id
1 'polypeptide(L)'
;VVRSRGLGDVYKRQLPKFNKLILVSFKSAVDACAAVASVFKAGVVPSAMEFMDRKAVDFTIKYIEEANLEMSDDTNALLLIEVDGNNPEYLMDELQKVLDVVTSHNCDDNILFAEDEAQKDQLWFIRRRIGEAVKVNSIYKEEDTVVPRYRLPDLLSGVKKIGKKYGFESICYGHAGDGNLHVNIIKG
;
A
#
# COMPACT_ATOMS: atom_id res chain seq x y z
N VAL A 1 7.28 -41.74 -25.83
CA VAL A 1 6.98 -40.37 -26.28
C VAL A 1 6.47 -39.60 -25.09
N VAL A 2 7.33 -38.88 -24.40
CA VAL A 2 6.91 -37.90 -23.42
C VAL A 2 6.24 -36.79 -24.22
N ARG A 3 4.93 -36.84 -24.29
CA ARG A 3 4.17 -35.66 -24.70
C ARG A 3 4.44 -34.59 -23.63
N SER A 4 5.32 -33.65 -23.95
CA SER A 4 5.32 -32.38 -23.31
C SER A 4 3.88 -31.90 -23.49
N ARG A 5 3.08 -31.94 -22.42
CA ARG A 5 1.86 -31.12 -22.34
C ARG A 5 2.38 -29.73 -22.57
N GLY A 6 2.01 -29.17 -23.72
CA GLY A 6 2.48 -27.89 -24.15
C GLY A 6 2.44 -26.97 -22.96
N LEU A 7 3.55 -26.35 -22.67
CA LEU A 7 3.58 -25.14 -21.89
C LEU A 7 2.48 -24.30 -22.52
N GLY A 8 1.32 -24.31 -21.85
CA GLY A 8 0.22 -23.48 -22.25
C GLY A 8 0.83 -22.10 -22.45
N ASP A 9 0.51 -21.49 -23.54
CA ASP A 9 1.08 -20.28 -24.05
C ASP A 9 1.73 -19.44 -22.96
N VAL A 10 3.06 -19.55 -22.85
CA VAL A 10 3.84 -18.56 -22.13
C VAL A 10 3.74 -17.33 -23.02
N TYR A 11 2.60 -16.62 -22.91
CA TYR A 11 2.51 -15.28 -23.41
C TYR A 11 3.64 -14.53 -22.72
N LYS A 12 4.69 -14.24 -23.47
CA LYS A 12 5.65 -13.24 -23.05
C LYS A 12 4.87 -11.95 -22.96
N ARG A 13 4.29 -11.70 -21.80
CA ARG A 13 3.69 -10.41 -21.51
C ARG A 13 4.84 -9.42 -21.61
N GLN A 14 4.75 -8.54 -22.58
CA GLN A 14 5.67 -7.41 -22.62
C GLN A 14 5.42 -6.60 -21.36
N LEU A 15 6.48 -6.15 -20.72
CA LEU A 15 6.36 -5.22 -19.59
C LEU A 15 5.58 -3.99 -20.08
N PRO A 16 4.68 -3.46 -19.29
CA PRO A 16 4.00 -2.22 -19.58
C PRO A 16 5.00 -1.11 -19.86
N LYS A 17 4.70 -0.29 -20.86
CA LYS A 17 5.61 0.79 -21.30
C LYS A 17 5.49 2.04 -20.45
N PHE A 18 4.34 2.21 -19.82
CA PHE A 18 4.01 3.38 -19.03
C PHE A 18 3.50 2.95 -17.67
N ASN A 19 3.83 3.72 -16.65
CA ASN A 19 3.27 3.59 -15.33
C ASN A 19 3.06 4.97 -14.70
N LYS A 20 2.19 5.03 -13.71
CA LYS A 20 1.97 6.20 -12.86
C LYS A 20 1.88 5.76 -11.42
N LEU A 21 2.62 6.43 -10.57
CA LEU A 21 2.67 6.18 -9.13
C LEU A 21 2.13 7.38 -8.38
N ILE A 22 1.21 7.13 -7.45
CA ILE A 22 0.69 8.14 -6.53
C ILE A 22 0.82 7.67 -5.10
N LEU A 23 1.02 8.61 -4.20
CA LEU A 23 0.95 8.40 -2.76
C LEU A 23 -0.21 9.23 -2.21
N VAL A 24 -1.13 8.54 -1.55
CA VAL A 24 -2.37 9.12 -1.01
C VAL A 24 -2.34 9.04 0.50
N SER A 25 -2.50 10.19 1.16
CA SER A 25 -2.58 10.29 2.61
C SER A 25 -4.03 10.22 3.09
N PHE A 26 -4.23 9.54 4.23
CA PHE A 26 -5.54 9.38 4.86
C PHE A 26 -5.48 9.70 6.35
N LYS A 27 -6.48 10.42 6.84
CA LYS A 27 -6.67 10.67 8.29
C LYS A 27 -7.14 9.43 9.04
N SER A 28 -7.70 8.46 8.33
CA SER A 28 -8.18 7.19 8.86
C SER A 28 -7.55 6.01 8.13
N ALA A 29 -6.85 5.17 8.87
CA ALA A 29 -6.30 3.92 8.32
C ALA A 29 -7.41 2.93 7.87
N VAL A 30 -8.59 3.02 8.47
CA VAL A 30 -9.77 2.23 8.07
C VAL A 30 -10.30 2.69 6.72
N ASP A 31 -10.35 4.01 6.48
CA ASP A 31 -10.79 4.58 5.20
C ASP A 31 -9.80 4.25 4.08
N ALA A 32 -8.50 4.31 4.37
CA ALA A 32 -7.46 3.85 3.44
C ALA A 32 -7.69 2.38 3.04
N CYS A 33 -7.93 1.49 4.00
CA CYS A 33 -8.23 0.09 3.74
C CYS A 33 -9.55 -0.11 2.97
N ALA A 34 -10.57 0.71 3.22
CA ALA A 34 -11.85 0.67 2.50
C ALA A 34 -11.71 1.11 1.03
N ALA A 35 -10.87 2.11 0.77
CA ALA A 35 -10.58 2.58 -0.58
C ALA A 35 -9.99 1.47 -1.46
N VAL A 36 -9.20 0.55 -0.90
CA VAL A 36 -8.60 -0.58 -1.63
C VAL A 36 -9.66 -1.37 -2.39
N ALA A 37 -10.67 -1.89 -1.70
CA ALA A 37 -11.72 -2.68 -2.35
C ALA A 37 -12.54 -1.85 -3.35
N SER A 38 -12.70 -0.55 -3.09
CA SER A 38 -13.47 0.35 -3.94
C SER A 38 -12.78 0.63 -5.27
N VAL A 39 -11.44 0.71 -5.31
CA VAL A 39 -10.67 0.84 -6.56
C VAL A 39 -10.91 -0.36 -7.47
N PHE A 40 -10.84 -1.59 -6.93
CA PHE A 40 -11.13 -2.79 -7.71
C PHE A 40 -12.61 -2.85 -8.19
N LYS A 41 -13.56 -2.37 -7.37
CA LYS A 41 -14.97 -2.25 -7.79
C LYS A 41 -15.19 -1.24 -8.91
N ALA A 42 -14.38 -0.21 -8.99
CA ALA A 42 -14.40 0.76 -10.08
C ALA A 42 -13.81 0.20 -11.39
N GLY A 43 -13.35 -1.06 -11.38
CA GLY A 43 -12.83 -1.75 -12.56
C GLY A 43 -11.35 -1.46 -12.83
N VAL A 44 -10.63 -0.86 -11.91
CA VAL A 44 -9.18 -0.67 -12.02
C VAL A 44 -8.45 -1.79 -11.27
N VAL A 45 -7.42 -2.35 -11.89
CA VAL A 45 -6.54 -3.34 -11.30
C VAL A 45 -5.13 -2.76 -11.26
N PRO A 46 -4.76 -2.07 -10.17
CA PRO A 46 -3.43 -1.47 -10.04
C PRO A 46 -2.32 -2.53 -10.12
N SER A 47 -1.17 -2.19 -10.69
CA SER A 47 0.03 -3.04 -10.68
C SER A 47 0.63 -3.16 -9.29
N ALA A 48 0.40 -2.15 -8.44
CA ALA A 48 0.68 -2.22 -7.01
C ALA A 48 -0.30 -1.37 -6.20
N MET A 49 -0.66 -1.85 -5.01
CA MET A 49 -1.43 -1.09 -4.03
C MET A 49 -0.95 -1.49 -2.63
N GLU A 50 -0.15 -0.60 -2.04
CA GLU A 50 0.56 -0.82 -0.80
C GLU A 50 -0.01 0.04 0.31
N PHE A 51 -0.33 -0.59 1.43
CA PHE A 51 -0.80 0.09 2.63
C PHE A 51 0.34 0.26 3.64
N MET A 52 0.37 1.41 4.30
CA MET A 52 1.32 1.72 5.37
C MET A 52 0.57 2.51 6.45
N ASP A 53 0.53 2.03 7.70
CA ASP A 53 0.04 2.86 8.79
C ASP A 53 1.09 3.91 9.21
N ARG A 54 0.66 4.94 9.93
CA ARG A 54 1.51 6.05 10.36
C ARG A 54 2.78 5.59 11.05
N LYS A 55 2.68 4.63 11.96
CA LYS A 55 3.85 4.11 12.70
C LYS A 55 4.85 3.41 11.79
N ALA A 56 4.38 2.69 10.76
CA ALA A 56 5.27 2.08 9.78
C ALA A 56 6.12 3.13 9.08
N VAL A 57 5.51 4.23 8.69
CA VAL A 57 6.19 5.35 8.02
C VAL A 57 7.13 6.08 8.98
N ASP A 58 6.68 6.41 10.19
CA ASP A 58 7.49 7.09 11.20
C ASP A 58 8.76 6.28 11.56
N PHE A 59 8.62 4.94 11.70
CA PHE A 59 9.76 4.07 11.96
C PHE A 59 10.73 4.07 10.77
N THR A 60 10.22 4.13 9.56
CA THR A 60 11.04 4.14 8.35
C THR A 60 11.80 5.45 8.20
N ILE A 61 11.12 6.59 8.38
CA ILE A 61 11.75 7.92 8.34
C ILE A 61 12.84 8.04 9.40
N LYS A 62 12.58 7.52 10.62
CA LYS A 62 13.59 7.51 11.69
C LYS A 62 14.80 6.61 11.37
N TYR A 63 14.58 5.52 10.62
CA TYR A 63 15.62 4.57 10.24
C TYR A 63 16.46 5.03 9.06
N ILE A 64 15.86 5.78 8.13
CA ILE A 64 16.50 6.29 6.92
C ILE A 64 16.75 7.79 7.10
N GLU A 65 17.99 8.19 7.37
CA GLU A 65 18.36 9.61 7.56
C GLU A 65 18.03 10.48 6.34
N GLU A 66 18.01 9.91 5.15
CA GLU A 66 17.75 10.61 3.88
C GLU A 66 16.26 10.58 3.47
N ALA A 67 15.39 9.88 4.21
CA ALA A 67 13.98 9.82 3.88
C ALA A 67 13.29 11.13 4.26
N ASN A 68 12.93 11.90 3.26
CA ASN A 68 12.10 13.08 3.44
C ASN A 68 10.71 12.82 2.82
N LEU A 69 9.71 12.63 3.67
CA LEU A 69 8.32 12.52 3.28
C LEU A 69 7.50 13.48 4.14
N GLU A 70 7.04 14.54 3.52
CA GLU A 70 6.16 15.50 4.19
C GLU A 70 4.77 14.89 4.36
N MET A 71 4.30 14.85 5.60
CA MET A 71 2.97 14.39 5.96
C MET A 71 2.34 15.35 6.96
N SER A 72 1.03 15.52 6.87
CA SER A 72 0.27 16.23 7.87
C SER A 72 0.29 15.48 9.21
N ASP A 73 0.19 16.21 10.33
CA ASP A 73 0.16 15.62 11.68
C ASP A 73 -1.05 14.70 11.89
N ASP A 74 -2.14 14.93 11.18
CA ASP A 74 -3.36 14.14 11.25
C ASP A 74 -3.39 12.97 10.23
N THR A 75 -2.35 12.77 9.42
CA THR A 75 -2.20 11.60 8.56
C THR A 75 -1.99 10.34 9.42
N ASN A 76 -2.85 9.35 9.27
CA ASN A 76 -2.78 8.07 9.98
C ASN A 76 -2.45 6.87 9.11
N ALA A 77 -2.55 6.98 7.80
CA ALA A 77 -2.14 5.95 6.85
C ALA A 77 -1.84 6.52 5.46
N LEU A 78 -1.07 5.75 4.71
CA LEU A 78 -0.74 6.01 3.32
C LEU A 78 -1.14 4.83 2.44
N LEU A 79 -1.61 5.12 1.23
CA LEU A 79 -1.68 4.17 0.12
C LEU A 79 -0.72 4.59 -0.98
N LEU A 80 0.21 3.73 -1.34
CA LEU A 80 1.04 3.85 -2.53
C LEU A 80 0.38 3.03 -3.63
N ILE A 81 -0.04 3.68 -4.71
CA ILE A 81 -0.82 3.06 -5.78
C ILE A 81 -0.09 3.26 -7.10
N GLU A 82 0.19 2.16 -7.80
CA GLU A 82 0.77 2.17 -9.12
C GLU A 82 -0.20 1.59 -10.14
N VAL A 83 -0.43 2.31 -11.23
CA VAL A 83 -1.15 1.83 -12.41
C VAL A 83 -0.18 1.77 -13.58
N ASP A 84 -0.30 0.76 -14.43
CA ASP A 84 0.58 0.55 -15.57
C ASP A 84 -0.19 0.16 -16.83
N GLY A 85 0.41 0.37 -17.98
CA GLY A 85 -0.24 0.05 -19.25
C GLY A 85 0.59 0.35 -20.48
N ASN A 86 0.03 0.03 -21.66
CA ASN A 86 0.69 0.27 -22.94
C ASN A 86 0.07 1.43 -23.73
N ASN A 87 -1.03 2.00 -23.23
CA ASN A 87 -1.69 3.16 -23.84
C ASN A 87 -1.76 4.29 -22.80
N PRO A 88 -1.10 5.46 -23.04
CA PRO A 88 -1.08 6.56 -22.09
C PRO A 88 -2.47 7.15 -21.79
N GLU A 89 -3.38 7.18 -22.77
CA GLU A 89 -4.73 7.74 -22.57
C GLU A 89 -5.55 6.87 -21.64
N TYR A 90 -5.56 5.54 -21.85
CA TYR A 90 -6.24 4.60 -20.95
C TYR A 90 -5.63 4.61 -19.53
N LEU A 91 -4.31 4.78 -19.45
CA LEU A 91 -3.65 4.88 -18.17
C LEU A 91 -4.10 6.11 -17.36
N MET A 92 -4.29 7.24 -18.05
CA MET A 92 -4.82 8.46 -17.43
C MET A 92 -6.28 8.30 -17.01
N ASP A 93 -7.11 7.61 -17.80
CA ASP A 93 -8.49 7.31 -17.43
C ASP A 93 -8.56 6.38 -16.20
N GLU A 94 -7.67 5.39 -16.12
CA GLU A 94 -7.59 4.52 -14.94
C GLU A 94 -7.12 5.29 -13.71
N LEU A 95 -6.11 6.14 -13.86
CA LEU A 95 -5.63 7.00 -12.78
C LEU A 95 -6.74 7.93 -12.28
N GLN A 96 -7.52 8.53 -13.18
CA GLN A 96 -8.64 9.39 -12.79
C GLN A 96 -9.69 8.62 -11.99
N LYS A 97 -10.04 7.39 -12.39
CA LYS A 97 -10.93 6.53 -11.60
C LYS A 97 -10.38 6.23 -10.22
N VAL A 98 -9.08 5.98 -10.11
CA VAL A 98 -8.42 5.79 -8.80
C VAL A 98 -8.58 7.04 -7.95
N LEU A 99 -8.30 8.23 -8.51
CA LEU A 99 -8.45 9.51 -7.81
C LEU A 99 -9.87 9.75 -7.33
N ASP A 100 -10.87 9.55 -8.19
CA ASP A 100 -12.28 9.70 -7.85
C ASP A 100 -12.68 8.78 -6.67
N VAL A 101 -12.16 7.56 -6.66
CA VAL A 101 -12.41 6.61 -5.57
C VAL A 101 -11.73 7.05 -4.28
N VAL A 102 -10.43 7.35 -4.29
CA VAL A 102 -9.69 7.65 -3.05
C VAL A 102 -10.21 8.94 -2.42
N THR A 103 -10.58 9.93 -3.21
CA THR A 103 -11.19 11.18 -2.72
C THR A 103 -12.55 10.95 -2.07
N SER A 104 -13.34 9.97 -2.53
CA SER A 104 -14.60 9.59 -1.91
C SER A 104 -14.43 8.91 -0.52
N HIS A 105 -13.21 8.51 -0.16
CA HIS A 105 -12.86 7.86 1.11
C HIS A 105 -12.14 8.77 2.10
N ASN A 106 -12.38 10.08 2.07
CA ASN A 106 -11.80 11.06 2.98
C ASN A 106 -10.26 11.03 3.01
N CYS A 107 -9.62 10.93 1.85
CA CYS A 107 -8.19 11.16 1.76
C CYS A 107 -7.88 12.66 1.95
N ASP A 108 -6.63 12.96 2.23
CA ASP A 108 -6.17 14.34 2.24
C ASP A 108 -6.18 14.92 0.81
N ASP A 109 -6.41 16.23 0.70
CA ASP A 109 -6.49 16.93 -0.59
C ASP A 109 -5.13 16.91 -1.33
N ASN A 110 -4.02 16.72 -0.61
CA ASN A 110 -2.68 16.72 -1.17
C ASN A 110 -2.25 15.30 -1.54
N ILE A 111 -2.59 14.88 -2.75
CA ILE A 111 -2.13 13.62 -3.34
C ILE A 111 -0.79 13.86 -4.03
N LEU A 112 0.25 13.12 -3.66
CA LEU A 112 1.56 13.21 -4.28
C LEU A 112 1.61 12.35 -5.54
N PHE A 113 1.93 12.97 -6.67
CA PHE A 113 2.19 12.29 -7.94
C PHE A 113 3.70 12.20 -8.14
N ALA A 114 4.21 11.02 -8.39
CA ALA A 114 5.61 10.88 -8.78
C ALA A 114 5.79 11.38 -10.23
N GLU A 115 6.51 12.48 -10.39
CA GLU A 115 6.68 13.15 -11.67
C GLU A 115 7.75 12.47 -12.55
N ASP A 116 8.73 11.83 -11.90
CA ASP A 116 9.86 11.17 -12.56
C ASP A 116 10.24 9.84 -11.88
N GLU A 117 11.17 9.12 -12.48
CA GLU A 117 11.64 7.83 -11.95
C GLU A 117 12.38 7.97 -10.61
N ALA A 118 13.05 9.09 -10.34
CA ALA A 118 13.76 9.32 -9.09
C ALA A 118 12.77 9.43 -7.92
N GLN A 119 11.66 10.15 -8.10
CA GLN A 119 10.59 10.24 -7.12
C GLN A 119 9.89 8.90 -6.90
N LYS A 120 9.64 8.13 -7.98
CA LYS A 120 9.10 6.77 -7.85
C LYS A 120 10.03 5.88 -7.03
N ASP A 121 11.31 5.88 -7.36
CA ASP A 121 12.31 5.08 -6.65
C ASP A 121 12.38 5.46 -5.17
N GLN A 122 12.27 6.75 -4.83
CA GLN A 122 12.24 7.23 -3.45
C GLN A 122 11.01 6.72 -2.69
N LEU A 123 9.82 6.79 -3.28
CA LEU A 123 8.60 6.30 -2.65
C LEU A 123 8.65 4.77 -2.44
N TRP A 124 9.10 4.04 -3.44
CA TRP A 124 9.32 2.60 -3.33
C TRP A 124 10.42 2.24 -2.35
N PHE A 125 11.48 3.03 -2.26
CA PHE A 125 12.56 2.83 -1.31
C PHE A 125 12.03 2.92 0.12
N ILE A 126 11.25 3.95 0.46
CA ILE A 126 10.59 4.09 1.77
C ILE A 126 9.75 2.85 2.05
N ARG A 127 8.86 2.45 1.11
CA ARG A 127 7.97 1.29 1.29
C ARG A 127 8.75 -0.02 1.54
N ARG A 128 9.82 -0.23 0.82
CA ARG A 128 10.62 -1.47 0.93
C ARG A 128 11.43 -1.57 2.22
N ARG A 129 11.73 -0.46 2.88
CA ARG A 129 12.53 -0.40 4.11
C ARG A 129 11.72 -0.57 5.39
N ILE A 130 10.40 -0.60 5.33
CA ILE A 130 9.54 -0.70 6.53
C ILE A 130 9.89 -1.93 7.36
N GLY A 131 10.04 -3.09 6.75
CA GLY A 131 10.37 -4.32 7.47
C GLY A 131 11.70 -4.25 8.23
N GLU A 132 12.73 -3.64 7.65
CA GLU A 132 14.01 -3.41 8.31
C GLU A 132 13.87 -2.39 9.44
N ALA A 133 13.14 -1.30 9.19
CA ALA A 133 12.91 -0.24 10.17
C ALA A 133 12.19 -0.78 11.40
N VAL A 134 11.19 -1.64 11.23
CA VAL A 134 10.49 -2.30 12.34
C VAL A 134 11.44 -3.21 13.12
N LYS A 135 12.26 -4.00 12.44
CA LYS A 135 13.24 -4.93 13.07
C LYS A 135 14.26 -4.19 13.94
N VAL A 136 14.75 -3.06 13.47
CA VAL A 136 15.79 -2.30 14.18
C VAL A 136 15.22 -1.51 15.36
N ASN A 137 14.00 -0.98 15.20
CA ASN A 137 13.42 -0.05 16.18
C ASN A 137 12.52 -0.71 17.22
N SER A 138 12.24 -2.02 17.13
CA SER A 138 11.31 -2.66 18.08
C SER A 138 11.63 -4.13 18.34
N ILE A 139 11.19 -4.61 19.52
CA ILE A 139 10.98 -6.03 19.79
C ILE A 139 9.55 -6.33 19.31
N TYR A 140 9.43 -7.17 18.32
CA TYR A 140 8.15 -7.41 17.64
C TYR A 140 7.90 -8.88 17.37
N LYS A 141 6.63 -9.20 17.15
CA LYS A 141 6.18 -10.46 16.55
C LYS A 141 5.40 -10.13 15.28
N GLU A 142 5.84 -10.64 14.16
CA GLU A 142 5.17 -10.47 12.87
C GLU A 142 4.14 -11.58 12.67
N GLU A 143 2.96 -11.18 12.24
CA GLU A 143 1.91 -12.05 11.73
C GLU A 143 1.63 -11.64 10.28
N ASP A 144 1.80 -12.57 9.36
CA ASP A 144 1.49 -12.40 7.95
C ASP A 144 0.03 -12.82 7.71
N THR A 145 -0.82 -11.84 7.42
CA THR A 145 -2.27 -12.03 7.39
C THR A 145 -2.83 -11.81 6.00
N VAL A 146 -3.76 -12.66 5.57
CA VAL A 146 -4.46 -12.49 4.30
C VAL A 146 -5.97 -12.55 4.54
N VAL A 147 -6.68 -11.55 4.02
CA VAL A 147 -8.15 -11.50 4.03
C VAL A 147 -8.67 -11.02 2.67
N PRO A 148 -9.93 -11.30 2.33
CA PRO A 148 -10.56 -10.63 1.20
C PRO A 148 -10.42 -9.10 1.33
N ARG A 149 -10.09 -8.39 0.24
CA ARG A 149 -9.81 -6.94 0.25
C ARG A 149 -10.85 -6.12 1.02
N TYR A 150 -12.13 -6.43 0.89
CA TYR A 150 -13.21 -5.72 1.57
C TYR A 150 -13.22 -5.95 3.11
N ARG A 151 -12.45 -6.92 3.61
CA ARG A 151 -12.29 -7.22 5.04
C ARG A 151 -11.06 -6.56 5.66
N LEU A 152 -10.24 -5.87 4.88
CA LEU A 152 -9.06 -5.15 5.40
C LEU A 152 -9.43 -4.14 6.50
N PRO A 153 -10.51 -3.33 6.37
CA PRO A 153 -10.95 -2.44 7.44
C PRO A 153 -11.28 -3.16 8.75
N ASP A 154 -11.92 -4.33 8.66
CA ASP A 154 -12.28 -5.15 9.83
C ASP A 154 -11.04 -5.75 10.49
N LEU A 155 -10.11 -6.28 9.68
CA LEU A 155 -8.82 -6.80 10.18
C LEU A 155 -8.09 -5.72 10.98
N LEU A 156 -7.89 -4.54 10.38
CA LEU A 156 -7.16 -3.44 11.00
C LEU A 156 -7.82 -2.96 12.30
N SER A 157 -9.15 -2.75 12.25
CA SER A 157 -9.94 -2.36 13.44
C SER A 157 -9.87 -3.41 14.54
N GLY A 158 -9.95 -4.70 14.16
CA GLY A 158 -9.84 -5.83 15.08
C GLY A 158 -8.49 -5.88 15.79
N VAL A 159 -7.40 -5.74 15.04
CA VAL A 159 -6.02 -5.71 15.58
C VAL A 159 -5.86 -4.57 16.57
N LYS A 160 -6.28 -3.34 16.23
CA LYS A 160 -6.18 -2.17 17.12
C LYS A 160 -7.04 -2.36 18.39
N LYS A 161 -8.24 -2.94 18.27
CA LYS A 161 -9.11 -3.27 19.41
C LYS A 161 -8.48 -4.30 20.34
N ILE A 162 -7.87 -5.36 19.79
CA ILE A 162 -7.18 -6.40 20.56
C ILE A 162 -5.95 -5.78 21.24
N GLY A 163 -5.16 -4.98 20.55
CA GLY A 163 -4.02 -4.26 21.10
C GLY A 163 -4.39 -3.42 22.31
N LYS A 164 -5.47 -2.63 22.20
CA LYS A 164 -6.00 -1.85 23.32
C LYS A 164 -6.42 -2.72 24.51
N LYS A 165 -7.02 -3.90 24.26
CA LYS A 165 -7.48 -4.82 25.30
C LYS A 165 -6.31 -5.47 26.05
N TYR A 166 -5.25 -5.83 25.35
CA TYR A 166 -4.14 -6.62 25.89
C TYR A 166 -2.85 -5.81 26.12
N GLY A 167 -2.87 -4.50 25.89
CA GLY A 167 -1.75 -3.60 26.17
C GLY A 167 -0.58 -3.75 25.20
N PHE A 168 -0.85 -3.95 23.91
CA PHE A 168 0.17 -3.93 22.87
C PHE A 168 -0.17 -2.93 21.76
N GLU A 169 0.83 -2.49 21.05
CA GLU A 169 0.70 -1.69 19.85
C GLU A 169 0.93 -2.54 18.61
N SER A 170 0.44 -2.07 17.47
CA SER A 170 0.67 -2.74 16.20
C SER A 170 1.11 -1.76 15.12
N ILE A 171 2.01 -2.25 14.28
CA ILE A 171 2.45 -1.61 13.04
C ILE A 171 1.93 -2.48 11.90
N CYS A 172 1.15 -1.87 10.99
CA CYS A 172 0.52 -2.57 9.88
C CYS A 172 0.96 -1.97 8.55
N TYR A 173 1.45 -2.82 7.65
CA TYR A 173 1.79 -2.45 6.28
C TYR A 173 1.71 -3.70 5.40
N GLY A 174 1.59 -3.54 4.10
CA GLY A 174 1.59 -4.70 3.21
C GLY A 174 0.92 -4.47 1.87
N HIS A 175 0.79 -5.58 1.14
CA HIS A 175 0.23 -5.65 -0.20
C HIS A 175 -1.31 -5.61 -0.14
N ALA A 176 -1.87 -4.43 0.11
CA ALA A 176 -3.31 -4.29 0.27
C ALA A 176 -4.09 -4.69 -0.99
N GLY A 177 -3.48 -4.52 -2.17
CA GLY A 177 -4.02 -5.00 -3.44
C GLY A 177 -4.29 -6.51 -3.48
N ASP A 178 -3.56 -7.29 -2.69
CA ASP A 178 -3.74 -8.74 -2.56
C ASP A 178 -4.54 -9.14 -1.30
N GLY A 179 -4.92 -8.16 -0.48
CA GLY A 179 -5.56 -8.41 0.82
C GLY A 179 -4.58 -8.86 1.90
N ASN A 180 -3.26 -8.71 1.65
CA ASN A 180 -2.19 -9.11 2.55
C ASN A 180 -1.69 -7.92 3.38
N LEU A 181 -1.67 -8.09 4.70
CA LEU A 181 -1.06 -7.15 5.63
C LEU A 181 -0.14 -7.88 6.62
N HIS A 182 1.08 -7.38 6.73
CA HIS A 182 1.98 -7.68 7.83
C HIS A 182 1.51 -6.93 9.07
N VAL A 183 1.19 -7.66 10.11
CA VAL A 183 0.79 -7.12 11.42
C VAL A 183 1.93 -7.36 12.40
N ASN A 184 2.69 -6.34 12.69
CA ASN A 184 3.77 -6.41 13.65
C ASN A 184 3.26 -5.97 15.01
N ILE A 185 3.21 -6.94 15.95
CA ILE A 185 2.82 -6.70 17.33
C ILE A 185 4.06 -6.23 18.06
N ILE A 186 4.03 -5.03 18.60
CA ILE A 186 5.12 -4.44 19.37
C ILE A 186 4.70 -4.20 20.82
N LYS A 187 5.66 -4.22 21.72
CA LYS A 187 5.40 -3.87 23.11
C LYS A 187 5.03 -2.41 23.20
N GLY A 188 3.88 -2.12 23.81
CA GLY A 188 3.42 -0.77 24.12
C GLY A 188 4.20 -0.13 25.27
#